data_04978b7b3c803c3c9e1166dc1bbeea77
#
_entry.id   04978b7b3c803c3c9e1166dc1bbeea77
#
_cell.length_a   1.000
_cell.length_b   1.000
_cell.length_c   1.000
_cell.angle_alpha   90.00
_cell.angle_beta   90.00
_cell.angle_gamma   90.00
#
_symmetry.space_group_name_H-M   'P 1'
#
loop_
_entity.id
_entity.type
_entity.pdbx_description
1 polymer ?
#
loop_
_entity_poly.entity_id
_entity_poly.type
_entity_poly.pdbx_seq_one_letter_code
_entity_poly.pdbx_strand_id
1 'polypeptide(L)'
;MSEPITNRTNFKEYCLRRLGFPVIEINVDDDQVEDRIDDALQYWQDYHFDGLQKIYFIKQIDQTDINNKYLNLAEARDSANNLSEITGVTRIFPMYDSQASLNMFDLRYQLRLNELYDFTSASYVNYTMTMQHLRMLEQLFVGEIPVRYQRHMQKLFIDWAWGSSQVPVGQVVIVECYGVINPDAYGRVWNDRWLK
;
A
#
# COMPACT_ATOMS: atom_id res chain seq x y z
N MET A 1 23.25 -7.82 27.73
CA MET A 1 21.98 -7.55 26.99
C MET A 1 21.96 -8.49 25.81
N SER A 2 20.86 -9.21 25.59
CA SER A 2 20.71 -10.02 24.39
C SER A 2 20.69 -9.10 23.16
N GLU A 3 21.37 -9.48 22.12
CA GLU A 3 21.34 -8.74 20.85
C GLU A 3 19.89 -8.58 20.34
N PRO A 4 19.56 -7.43 19.76
CA PRO A 4 18.23 -7.24 19.17
C PRO A 4 18.03 -8.21 17.99
N ILE A 5 16.88 -8.81 17.92
CA ILE A 5 16.52 -9.73 16.82
C ILE A 5 16.23 -8.87 15.59
N THR A 6 17.08 -8.99 14.56
CA THR A 6 16.99 -8.15 13.36
C THR A 6 16.78 -8.95 12.08
N ASN A 7 16.93 -10.27 12.15
CA ASN A 7 16.77 -11.14 11.00
C ASN A 7 16.11 -12.47 11.39
N ARG A 8 15.69 -13.23 10.40
CA ARG A 8 15.01 -14.52 10.54
C ARG A 8 15.86 -15.54 11.30
N THR A 9 17.16 -15.58 11.04
CA THR A 9 18.08 -16.51 11.69
C THR A 9 18.18 -16.24 13.20
N ASN A 10 18.35 -14.98 13.60
CA ASN A 10 18.39 -14.60 15.00
C ASN A 10 17.06 -14.85 15.71
N PHE A 11 15.94 -14.73 14.98
CA PHE A 11 14.61 -15.07 15.50
C PHE A 11 14.47 -16.58 15.74
N LYS A 12 14.90 -17.41 14.79
CA LYS A 12 14.94 -18.86 14.93
C LYS A 12 15.75 -19.28 16.16
N GLU A 13 16.98 -18.78 16.30
CA GLU A 13 17.81 -19.05 17.48
C GLU A 13 17.16 -18.60 18.78
N TYR A 14 16.47 -17.45 18.76
CA TYR A 14 15.73 -16.97 19.93
C TYR A 14 14.60 -17.94 20.31
N CYS A 15 13.84 -18.45 19.34
CA CYS A 15 12.78 -19.42 19.58
C CYS A 15 13.33 -20.74 20.15
N LEU A 16 14.42 -21.25 19.59
CA LEU A 16 15.08 -22.45 20.07
C LEU A 16 15.63 -22.27 21.50
N ARG A 17 16.24 -21.09 21.80
CA ARG A 17 16.69 -20.79 23.16
C ARG A 17 15.55 -20.72 24.17
N ARG A 18 14.37 -20.26 23.77
CA ARG A 18 13.17 -20.27 24.64
C ARG A 18 12.68 -21.67 24.93
N LEU A 19 12.90 -22.62 24.03
CA LEU A 19 12.60 -24.06 24.21
C LEU A 19 13.64 -24.78 25.05
N GLY A 20 14.78 -24.14 25.34
CA GLY A 20 15.81 -24.69 26.21
C GLY A 20 17.12 -25.11 25.52
N PHE A 21 17.24 -24.86 24.22
CA PHE A 21 18.50 -25.10 23.49
C PHE A 21 19.63 -24.20 24.06
N PRO A 22 20.85 -24.65 24.21
CA PRO A 22 21.41 -25.98 23.91
C PRO A 22 21.38 -26.97 25.07
N VAL A 23 20.78 -26.62 26.20
CA VAL A 23 20.74 -27.50 27.40
C VAL A 23 19.85 -28.70 27.17
N ILE A 24 18.75 -28.52 26.47
CA ILE A 24 17.86 -29.58 26.04
C ILE A 24 18.13 -29.84 24.56
N GLU A 25 18.38 -31.09 24.22
CA GLU A 25 18.49 -31.51 22.83
C GLU A 25 17.11 -31.47 22.18
N ILE A 26 16.93 -30.53 21.21
CA ILE A 26 15.69 -30.38 20.47
C ILE A 26 15.85 -31.11 19.14
N ASN A 27 15.18 -32.26 19.02
CA ASN A 27 15.24 -33.08 17.82
C ASN A 27 14.15 -32.64 16.81
N VAL A 28 14.36 -31.49 16.19
CA VAL A 28 13.47 -30.88 15.18
C VAL A 28 14.34 -30.48 14.01
N ASP A 29 13.89 -30.79 12.80
CA ASP A 29 14.58 -30.38 11.59
C ASP A 29 14.43 -28.88 11.35
N ASP A 30 15.44 -28.29 10.71
CA ASP A 30 15.49 -26.88 10.42
C ASP A 30 14.30 -26.40 9.59
N ASP A 31 13.88 -27.17 8.61
CA ASP A 31 12.73 -26.88 7.74
C ASP A 31 11.42 -26.82 8.55
N GLN A 32 11.26 -27.68 9.56
CA GLN A 32 10.08 -27.66 10.43
C GLN A 32 10.00 -26.38 11.29
N VAL A 33 11.15 -25.86 11.70
CA VAL A 33 11.19 -24.58 12.43
C VAL A 33 10.84 -23.42 11.51
N GLU A 34 11.35 -23.44 10.29
CA GLU A 34 11.04 -22.41 9.27
C GLU A 34 9.55 -22.38 8.93
N ASP A 35 8.92 -23.55 8.74
CA ASP A 35 7.49 -23.67 8.50
C ASP A 35 6.66 -23.07 9.64
N ARG A 36 7.07 -23.29 10.89
CA ARG A 36 6.38 -22.68 12.06
C ARG A 36 6.56 -21.19 12.14
N ILE A 37 7.71 -20.67 11.70
CA ILE A 37 7.95 -19.23 11.63
C ILE A 37 7.06 -18.62 10.55
N ASP A 38 6.92 -19.26 9.41
CA ASP A 38 6.06 -18.78 8.32
C ASP A 38 4.58 -18.81 8.73
N ASP A 39 4.12 -19.85 9.39
CA ASP A 39 2.78 -19.91 9.96
C ASP A 39 2.52 -18.77 10.97
N ALA A 40 3.49 -18.50 11.84
CA ALA A 40 3.39 -17.44 12.84
C ALA A 40 3.37 -16.05 12.19
N LEU A 41 4.19 -15.84 11.16
CA LEU A 41 4.20 -14.61 10.39
C LEU A 41 2.87 -14.38 9.67
N GLN A 42 2.34 -15.41 9.04
CA GLN A 42 1.04 -15.34 8.37
C GLN A 42 -0.08 -15.01 9.36
N TYR A 43 -0.08 -15.67 10.51
CA TYR A 43 -1.04 -15.37 11.57
C TYR A 43 -0.93 -13.92 12.06
N TRP A 44 0.30 -13.43 12.29
CA TRP A 44 0.54 -12.05 12.70
C TRP A 44 0.07 -11.03 11.64
N GLN A 45 0.32 -11.31 10.36
CA GLN A 45 -0.10 -10.46 9.25
C GLN A 45 -1.62 -10.42 9.08
N ASP A 46 -2.31 -11.54 9.31
CA ASP A 46 -3.75 -11.63 9.14
C ASP A 46 -4.54 -11.01 10.32
N TYR A 47 -4.01 -11.08 11.53
CA TYR A 47 -4.75 -10.71 12.73
C TYR A 47 -4.20 -9.47 13.47
N HIS A 48 -3.01 -9.01 13.11
CA HIS A 48 -2.40 -7.88 13.79
C HIS A 48 -2.41 -6.61 12.94
N PHE A 49 -2.78 -5.49 13.57
CA PHE A 49 -2.88 -4.20 12.88
C PHE A 49 -1.56 -3.77 12.21
N ASP A 50 -0.43 -4.04 12.85
CA ASP A 50 0.90 -3.66 12.35
C ASP A 50 1.43 -4.63 11.26
N GLY A 51 0.69 -5.71 10.96
CA GLY A 51 1.04 -6.64 9.89
C GLY A 51 0.79 -6.11 8.47
N LEU A 52 -0.02 -5.06 8.35
CA LEU A 52 -0.37 -4.41 7.09
C LEU A 52 0.10 -2.96 7.08
N GLN A 53 0.59 -2.52 5.94
CA GLN A 53 0.98 -1.13 5.73
C GLN A 53 0.21 -0.50 4.58
N LYS A 54 -0.26 0.72 4.81
CA LYS A 54 -0.85 1.53 3.74
C LYS A 54 0.26 2.11 2.87
N ILE A 55 0.17 1.87 1.58
CA ILE A 55 1.16 2.32 0.60
C ILE A 55 0.50 2.97 -0.61
N TYR A 56 1.28 3.75 -1.32
CA TYR A 56 0.92 4.34 -2.59
C TYR A 56 1.82 3.77 -3.67
N PHE A 57 1.23 2.96 -4.53
CA PHE A 57 1.94 2.37 -5.67
C PHE A 57 1.72 3.22 -6.91
N ILE A 58 2.82 3.58 -7.58
CA ILE A 58 2.81 4.37 -8.80
C ILE A 58 2.96 3.43 -9.98
N LYS A 59 1.97 3.41 -10.87
CA LYS A 59 2.01 2.62 -12.11
C LYS A 59 1.83 3.54 -13.31
N GLN A 60 2.70 3.39 -14.30
CA GLN A 60 2.51 3.97 -15.62
C GLN A 60 1.73 2.99 -16.48
N ILE A 61 0.67 3.45 -17.13
CA ILE A 61 -0.20 2.61 -17.96
C ILE A 61 0.51 2.27 -19.26
N ASP A 62 0.65 1.00 -19.53
CA ASP A 62 1.22 0.46 -20.74
C ASP A 62 0.14 0.07 -21.77
N GLN A 63 0.56 -0.15 -23.02
CA GLN A 63 -0.35 -0.64 -24.06
C GLN A 63 -0.96 -2.01 -23.71
N THR A 64 -0.23 -2.83 -22.96
CA THR A 64 -0.71 -4.14 -22.48
C THR A 64 -1.84 -3.99 -21.47
N ASP A 65 -1.77 -2.99 -20.58
CA ASP A 65 -2.81 -2.70 -19.60
C ASP A 65 -4.11 -2.25 -20.29
N ILE A 66 -3.98 -1.41 -21.32
CA ILE A 66 -5.12 -0.95 -22.13
C ILE A 66 -5.80 -2.11 -22.86
N ASN A 67 -5.01 -3.00 -23.47
CA ASN A 67 -5.55 -4.15 -24.21
C ASN A 67 -6.26 -5.15 -23.28
N ASN A 68 -5.70 -5.34 -22.08
CA ASN A 68 -6.19 -6.27 -21.07
C ASN A 68 -7.33 -5.69 -20.22
N LYS A 69 -7.46 -4.36 -20.16
CA LYS A 69 -8.45 -3.62 -19.34
C LYS A 69 -8.32 -3.89 -17.83
N TYR A 70 -7.12 -4.21 -17.38
CA TYR A 70 -6.79 -4.32 -15.96
C TYR A 70 -5.33 -3.93 -15.72
N LEU A 71 -5.02 -3.49 -14.49
CA LEU A 71 -3.65 -3.27 -14.06
C LEU A 71 -3.14 -4.51 -13.31
N ASN A 72 -1.93 -4.96 -13.66
CA ASN A 72 -1.27 -6.03 -12.93
C ASN A 72 -0.50 -5.43 -11.76
N LEU A 73 -0.91 -5.73 -10.53
CA LEU A 73 -0.26 -5.27 -9.31
C LEU A 73 0.81 -6.26 -8.79
N ALA A 74 1.02 -7.39 -9.46
CA ALA A 74 2.09 -8.32 -9.08
C ALA A 74 3.48 -7.66 -9.18
N GLU A 75 3.62 -6.67 -10.06
CA GLU A 75 4.84 -5.88 -10.20
C GLU A 75 5.14 -5.01 -8.96
N ALA A 76 4.12 -4.71 -8.15
CA ALA A 76 4.31 -3.98 -6.88
C ALA A 76 5.05 -4.80 -5.82
N ARG A 77 5.18 -6.12 -6.01
CA ARG A 77 6.01 -7.00 -5.17
C ARG A 77 7.52 -6.77 -5.33
N ASP A 78 7.93 -5.92 -6.24
CA ASP A 78 9.34 -5.64 -6.47
C ASP A 78 10.04 -5.16 -5.20
N SER A 79 11.31 -5.54 -5.10
CA SER A 79 12.23 -5.24 -4.00
C SER A 79 12.31 -3.74 -3.64
N ALA A 80 11.92 -2.86 -4.57
CA ALA A 80 11.90 -1.42 -4.34
C ALA A 80 10.85 -0.98 -3.30
N ASN A 81 9.72 -1.69 -3.20
CA ASN A 81 8.63 -1.35 -2.28
C ASN A 81 8.65 -2.18 -0.98
N ASN A 82 9.56 -3.13 -0.85
CA ASN A 82 9.73 -3.99 0.32
C ASN A 82 8.42 -4.67 0.81
N LEU A 83 7.53 -4.97 -0.12
CA LEU A 83 6.25 -5.61 0.15
C LEU A 83 6.26 -7.04 -0.34
N SER A 84 5.62 -7.92 0.40
CA SER A 84 5.44 -9.31 -0.02
C SER A 84 4.17 -9.49 -0.86
N GLU A 85 3.08 -8.83 -0.51
CA GLU A 85 1.79 -9.00 -1.20
C GLU A 85 0.88 -7.78 -0.97
N ILE A 86 0.07 -7.42 -1.98
CA ILE A 86 -1.02 -6.45 -1.82
C ILE A 86 -2.27 -7.20 -1.39
N THR A 87 -2.82 -6.82 -0.25
CA THR A 87 -4.02 -7.43 0.32
C THR A 87 -5.30 -6.77 -0.19
N GLY A 88 -5.28 -5.45 -0.37
CA GLY A 88 -6.45 -4.71 -0.81
C GLY A 88 -6.10 -3.37 -1.44
N VAL A 89 -6.98 -2.90 -2.32
CA VAL A 89 -6.89 -1.58 -2.94
C VAL A 89 -8.04 -0.72 -2.43
N THR A 90 -7.72 0.49 -1.98
CA THR A 90 -8.71 1.40 -1.41
C THR A 90 -9.20 2.42 -2.44
N ARG A 91 -8.25 3.06 -3.14
CA ARG A 91 -8.55 4.17 -4.04
C ARG A 91 -7.52 4.28 -5.16
N ILE A 92 -7.94 4.89 -6.26
CA ILE A 92 -7.07 5.23 -7.38
C ILE A 92 -7.08 6.74 -7.58
N PHE A 93 -5.91 7.29 -7.83
CA PHE A 93 -5.72 8.69 -8.20
C PHE A 93 -5.12 8.74 -9.61
N PRO A 94 -5.93 9.02 -10.64
CA PRO A 94 -5.39 9.26 -11.97
C PRO A 94 -4.62 10.57 -11.97
N MET A 95 -3.36 10.53 -12.32
CA MET A 95 -2.54 11.73 -12.53
C MET A 95 -2.65 12.11 -14.00
N TYR A 96 -3.57 12.99 -14.30
CA TYR A 96 -3.62 13.60 -15.64
C TYR A 96 -2.31 14.32 -15.90
N ASP A 97 -1.77 14.14 -17.08
CA ASP A 97 -0.41 14.50 -17.49
C ASP A 97 0.04 15.87 -16.94
N SER A 98 1.21 15.87 -16.33
CA SER A 98 1.79 16.99 -15.61
C SER A 98 2.07 18.22 -16.45
N GLN A 99 2.09 18.11 -17.77
CA GLN A 99 2.36 19.24 -18.66
C GLN A 99 1.10 19.97 -19.12
N ALA A 100 -0.05 19.33 -19.15
CA ALA A 100 -1.31 19.96 -19.53
C ALA A 100 -2.11 20.47 -18.33
N SER A 101 -1.74 20.11 -17.13
CA SER A 101 -2.58 20.29 -15.93
C SER A 101 -2.42 21.62 -15.20
N LEU A 102 -1.56 22.49 -15.66
CA LEU A 102 -1.59 23.89 -15.24
C LEU A 102 -2.62 24.69 -16.04
N ASN A 103 -3.70 24.04 -16.43
CA ASN A 103 -4.82 24.73 -17.00
C ASN A 103 -5.47 25.58 -15.89
N MET A 104 -5.19 26.88 -15.90
CA MET A 104 -5.74 27.84 -14.93
C MET A 104 -7.27 27.84 -14.88
N PHE A 105 -7.91 27.18 -15.85
CA PHE A 105 -9.35 27.02 -15.94
C PHE A 105 -9.85 25.67 -15.42
N ASP A 106 -8.94 24.79 -14.93
CA ASP A 106 -9.38 23.57 -14.27
C ASP A 106 -10.05 23.89 -12.93
N LEU A 107 -11.26 23.39 -12.76
CA LEU A 107 -12.06 23.59 -11.55
C LEU A 107 -11.28 23.17 -10.28
N ARG A 108 -10.49 22.10 -10.35
CA ARG A 108 -9.64 21.66 -9.25
C ARG A 108 -8.55 22.67 -8.88
N TYR A 109 -7.94 23.28 -9.89
CA TYR A 109 -6.91 24.30 -9.67
C TYR A 109 -7.53 25.55 -9.05
N GLN A 110 -8.70 25.98 -9.53
CA GLN A 110 -9.42 27.11 -8.98
C GLN A 110 -9.89 26.90 -7.54
N LEU A 111 -10.36 25.69 -7.22
CA LEU A 111 -10.73 25.33 -5.86
C LEU A 111 -9.52 25.38 -4.91
N ARG A 112 -8.36 24.88 -5.33
CA ARG A 112 -7.12 24.94 -4.54
C ARG A 112 -6.57 26.33 -4.39
N LEU A 113 -6.70 27.18 -5.41
CA LEU A 113 -6.34 28.59 -5.29
C LEU A 113 -7.22 29.32 -4.28
N ASN A 114 -8.52 29.09 -4.27
CA ASN A 114 -9.42 29.64 -3.26
C ASN A 114 -9.06 29.20 -1.85
N GLU A 115 -8.66 27.94 -1.66
CA GLU A 115 -8.15 27.46 -0.38
C GLU A 115 -6.94 28.24 0.10
N LEU A 116 -5.99 28.54 -0.79
CA LEU A 116 -4.78 29.29 -0.45
C LEU A 116 -5.08 30.75 -0.07
N TYR A 117 -6.09 31.36 -0.64
CA TYR A 117 -6.48 32.74 -0.32
C TYR A 117 -7.20 32.86 1.01
N ASP A 118 -7.99 31.86 1.40
CA ASP A 118 -8.76 31.88 2.65
C ASP A 118 -7.90 31.57 3.90
N PHE A 119 -6.67 31.09 3.73
CA PHE A 119 -5.77 30.73 4.83
C PHE A 119 -5.34 31.92 5.71
N THR A 120 -5.56 33.14 5.29
CA THR A 120 -5.06 34.32 6.03
C THR A 120 -5.89 34.71 7.25
N SER A 121 -7.11 34.17 7.43
CA SER A 121 -8.01 34.56 8.53
C SER A 121 -8.84 33.45 9.13
N ALA A 122 -8.61 32.20 8.73
CA ALA A 122 -9.51 31.10 9.05
C ALA A 122 -9.29 30.52 10.43
N SER A 123 -10.34 30.46 11.22
CA SER A 123 -10.38 29.59 12.39
C SER A 123 -10.34 28.11 11.94
N TYR A 124 -9.82 27.21 12.79
CA TYR A 124 -9.78 25.77 12.54
C TYR A 124 -11.15 25.18 12.12
N VAL A 125 -12.24 25.73 12.63
CA VAL A 125 -13.61 25.33 12.28
C VAL A 125 -13.93 25.65 10.82
N ASN A 126 -13.58 26.85 10.35
CA ASN A 126 -13.79 27.22 8.96
C ASN A 126 -12.96 26.38 8.00
N TYR A 127 -11.73 26.04 8.39
CA TYR A 127 -10.89 25.12 7.62
C TYR A 127 -11.52 23.73 7.45
N THR A 128 -11.99 23.13 8.55
CA THR A 128 -12.63 21.80 8.49
C THR A 128 -13.92 21.82 7.68
N MET A 129 -14.74 22.87 7.80
CA MET A 129 -15.94 23.01 7.00
C MET A 129 -15.63 23.18 5.52
N THR A 130 -14.64 23.98 5.17
CA THR A 130 -14.20 24.19 3.79
C THR A 130 -13.68 22.88 3.19
N MET A 131 -12.87 22.12 3.93
CA MET A 131 -12.36 20.83 3.47
C MET A 131 -13.46 19.79 3.26
N GLN A 132 -14.48 19.77 4.11
CA GLN A 132 -15.65 18.90 3.92
C GLN A 132 -16.45 19.31 2.69
N HIS A 133 -16.62 20.60 2.47
CA HIS A 133 -17.35 21.12 1.32
C HIS A 133 -16.64 20.80 0.00
N LEU A 134 -15.31 20.95 -0.03
CA LEU A 134 -14.48 20.59 -1.18
C LEU A 134 -14.54 19.09 -1.49
N ARG A 135 -14.50 18.23 -0.49
CA ARG A 135 -14.68 16.79 -0.68
C ARG A 135 -16.05 16.44 -1.25
N MET A 136 -17.09 17.12 -0.77
CA MET A 136 -18.44 16.93 -1.30
C MET A 136 -18.54 17.40 -2.77
N LEU A 137 -17.93 18.52 -3.12
CA LEU A 137 -17.87 19.00 -4.50
C LEU A 137 -17.06 18.05 -5.39
N GLU A 138 -15.94 17.56 -4.91
CA GLU A 138 -15.14 16.59 -5.63
C GLU A 138 -15.92 15.29 -5.91
N GLN A 139 -16.66 14.77 -4.95
CA GLN A 139 -17.54 13.63 -5.14
C GLN A 139 -18.67 13.89 -6.14
N LEU A 140 -19.24 15.09 -6.14
CA LEU A 140 -20.32 15.46 -7.05
C LEU A 140 -19.86 15.63 -8.51
N PHE A 141 -18.69 16.24 -8.72
CA PHE A 141 -18.21 16.59 -10.07
C PHE A 141 -17.30 15.55 -10.70
N VAL A 142 -16.50 14.87 -9.89
CA VAL A 142 -15.51 13.91 -10.38
C VAL A 142 -15.99 12.47 -10.16
N GLY A 143 -16.70 12.22 -9.07
CA GLY A 143 -17.09 10.89 -8.63
C GLY A 143 -15.90 10.04 -8.17
N GLU A 144 -16.18 8.93 -7.53
CA GLU A 144 -15.18 7.92 -7.25
C GLU A 144 -15.10 6.96 -8.44
N ILE A 145 -13.88 6.66 -8.88
CA ILE A 145 -13.65 5.68 -9.93
C ILE A 145 -13.91 4.30 -9.32
N PRO A 146 -14.89 3.52 -9.84
CA PRO A 146 -15.16 2.20 -9.31
C PRO A 146 -14.01 1.27 -9.61
N VAL A 147 -13.53 0.60 -8.58
CA VAL A 147 -12.40 -0.33 -8.64
C VAL A 147 -12.80 -1.69 -8.10
N ARG A 148 -12.30 -2.74 -8.74
CA ARG A 148 -12.46 -4.12 -8.29
C ARG A 148 -11.12 -4.81 -8.31
N TYR A 149 -10.65 -5.17 -7.12
CA TYR A 149 -9.38 -5.87 -6.94
C TYR A 149 -9.60 -7.36 -6.68
N GLN A 150 -8.84 -8.19 -7.38
CA GLN A 150 -8.81 -9.64 -7.17
C GLN A 150 -7.46 -10.04 -6.57
N ARG A 151 -7.46 -10.31 -5.27
CA ARG A 151 -6.25 -10.62 -4.50
C ARG A 151 -5.47 -11.80 -5.09
N HIS A 152 -6.13 -12.92 -5.36
CA HIS A 152 -5.46 -14.14 -5.83
C HIS A 152 -4.79 -14.00 -7.20
N MET A 153 -5.29 -13.12 -8.05
CA MET A 153 -4.73 -12.86 -9.37
C MET A 153 -3.86 -11.61 -9.41
N GLN A 154 -3.82 -10.83 -8.33
CA GLN A 154 -3.13 -9.54 -8.25
C GLN A 154 -3.57 -8.57 -9.36
N LYS A 155 -4.84 -8.66 -9.78
CA LYS A 155 -5.41 -7.86 -10.87
C LYS A 155 -6.37 -6.82 -10.35
N LEU A 156 -6.18 -5.60 -10.82
CA LEU A 156 -7.03 -4.47 -10.52
C LEU A 156 -7.84 -4.09 -11.75
N PHE A 157 -9.14 -4.30 -11.70
CA PHE A 157 -10.07 -3.88 -12.72
C PHE A 157 -10.59 -2.49 -12.40
N ILE A 158 -10.53 -1.61 -13.38
CA ILE A 158 -10.95 -0.23 -13.26
C ILE A 158 -11.98 0.02 -14.35
N ASP A 159 -13.10 0.61 -13.98
CA ASP A 159 -14.14 0.97 -14.93
C ASP A 159 -13.81 2.33 -15.58
N TRP A 160 -12.91 2.27 -16.54
CA TRP A 160 -12.47 3.40 -17.34
C TRP A 160 -12.77 3.21 -18.83
N ALA A 161 -12.80 4.33 -19.55
CA ALA A 161 -12.76 4.33 -21.01
C ALA A 161 -11.30 4.13 -21.47
N TRP A 162 -10.82 2.88 -21.39
CA TRP A 162 -9.47 2.50 -21.78
C TRP A 162 -9.15 2.89 -23.23
N GLY A 163 -7.95 3.45 -23.46
CA GLY A 163 -7.48 3.87 -24.80
C GLY A 163 -8.14 5.13 -25.34
N SER A 164 -8.96 5.82 -24.55
CA SER A 164 -9.49 7.13 -24.90
C SER A 164 -8.50 8.25 -24.57
N SER A 165 -8.85 9.49 -24.95
CA SER A 165 -8.10 10.68 -24.55
C SER A 165 -8.03 10.89 -23.02
N GLN A 166 -8.92 10.22 -22.28
CA GLN A 166 -8.94 10.28 -20.81
C GLN A 166 -7.94 9.33 -20.17
N VAL A 167 -7.61 8.21 -20.82
CA VAL A 167 -6.66 7.20 -20.33
C VAL A 167 -5.70 6.83 -21.45
N PRO A 168 -4.79 7.74 -21.83
CA PRO A 168 -3.78 7.45 -22.85
C PRO A 168 -2.68 6.52 -22.32
N VAL A 169 -1.95 5.90 -23.24
CA VAL A 169 -0.70 5.19 -22.91
C VAL A 169 0.28 6.17 -22.28
N GLY A 170 0.98 5.73 -21.24
CA GLY A 170 1.94 6.56 -20.53
C GLY A 170 1.37 7.38 -19.37
N GLN A 171 0.04 7.36 -19.19
CA GLN A 171 -0.57 8.00 -18.04
C GLN A 171 -0.12 7.36 -16.74
N VAL A 172 0.16 8.19 -15.75
CA VAL A 172 0.55 7.74 -14.41
C VAL A 172 -0.69 7.63 -13.54
N VAL A 173 -0.79 6.54 -12.82
CA VAL A 173 -1.86 6.25 -11.87
C VAL A 173 -1.23 5.94 -10.53
N ILE A 174 -1.76 6.55 -9.48
CA ILE A 174 -1.38 6.23 -8.11
C ILE A 174 -2.48 5.36 -7.52
N VAL A 175 -2.09 4.18 -7.06
CA VAL A 175 -2.99 3.22 -6.42
C VAL A 175 -2.73 3.24 -4.92
N GLU A 176 -3.72 3.62 -4.14
CA GLU A 176 -3.69 3.51 -2.68
C GLU A 176 -4.07 2.09 -2.29
N CYS A 177 -3.16 1.37 -1.67
CA CYS A 177 -3.37 -0.03 -1.32
C CYS A 177 -2.80 -0.38 0.06
N TYR A 178 -3.23 -1.53 0.57
CA TYR A 178 -2.67 -2.15 1.75
C TYR A 178 -1.80 -3.33 1.32
N GLY A 179 -0.56 -3.33 1.76
CA GLY A 179 0.39 -4.39 1.50
C GLY A 179 0.85 -5.06 2.79
N VAL A 180 1.19 -6.32 2.67
CA VAL A 180 1.79 -7.11 3.74
C VAL A 180 3.26 -6.70 3.88
N ILE A 181 3.69 -6.42 5.11
CA ILE A 181 5.07 -6.02 5.38
C ILE A 181 5.99 -7.22 5.18
N ASN A 182 7.07 -7.04 4.43
CA ASN A 182 8.12 -8.03 4.32
C ASN A 182 9.07 -7.93 5.54
N PRO A 183 9.11 -8.94 6.42
CA PRO A 183 9.96 -8.92 7.61
C PRO A 183 11.45 -8.85 7.29
N ASP A 184 11.88 -9.43 6.18
CA ASP A 184 13.31 -9.44 5.80
C ASP A 184 13.79 -8.06 5.35
N ALA A 185 12.91 -7.25 4.82
CA ALA A 185 13.21 -5.86 4.47
C ALA A 185 13.24 -4.93 5.69
N TYR A 186 12.41 -5.21 6.68
CA TYR A 186 12.26 -4.41 7.89
C TYR A 186 12.59 -5.24 9.12
N GLY A 187 13.86 -5.37 9.45
CA GLY A 187 14.34 -6.21 10.56
C GLY A 187 13.71 -5.94 11.94
N ARG A 188 13.02 -4.79 12.09
CA ARG A 188 12.27 -4.47 13.31
C ARG A 188 11.07 -5.38 13.54
N VAL A 189 10.48 -5.93 12.48
CA VAL A 189 9.34 -6.86 12.56
C VAL A 189 9.70 -8.08 13.38
N TRP A 190 10.91 -8.61 13.23
CA TRP A 190 11.41 -9.75 13.99
C TRP A 190 11.48 -9.52 15.50
N ASN A 191 11.50 -8.26 15.93
CA ASN A 191 11.51 -7.88 17.33
C ASN A 191 10.13 -7.52 17.87
N ASP A 192 9.08 -7.65 17.06
CA ASP A 192 7.72 -7.37 17.47
C ASP A 192 7.30 -8.28 18.64
N ARG A 193 6.61 -7.69 19.61
CA ARG A 193 6.17 -8.40 20.80
C ARG A 193 5.12 -9.47 20.51
N TRP A 194 4.31 -9.24 19.50
CA TRP A 194 3.21 -10.13 19.12
C TRP A 194 3.68 -11.32 18.25
N LEU A 195 4.79 -11.17 17.59
CA LEU A 195 5.40 -12.26 16.84
C LEU A 195 6.16 -13.22 17.76
N LYS A 196 6.70 -12.74 18.88
CA LYS A 196 7.43 -13.52 19.91
C LYS A 196 6.49 -14.19 20.89
#